data_2de24e3c8a5678506a16804e840102c3
#
_entry.id   2de24e3c8a5678506a16804e840102c3
#
_cell.length_a   1.000
_cell.length_b   1.000
_cell.length_c   1.000
_cell.angle_alpha   90.00
_cell.angle_beta   90.00
_cell.angle_gamma   90.00
#
_symmetry.space_group_name_H-M   'P 1'
#
loop_
_entity.id
_entity.type
_entity.pdbx_description
1 polymer ?
#
loop_
_entity_poly.entity_id
_entity_poly.type
_entity_poly.pdbx_seq_one_letter_code
_entity_poly.pdbx_strand_id
1 'polypeptide(L)'
;MDETVNIQMSKEGQYEINSSSIIKEEEFVDEQYSGENVTKAITTERKVEDDAAKETESSPQERREVKRKLKQRHIGMIALGGTIGTGLIIGIGPPLAHAGPVGALISYLFMGTVIYSVTQSLGEMVTFIPVTSSFSVFAQRFLSPALGATNGYMYWLSWCFTFALELSVLGKVIQYWTEAVPLAAWIVIFWCLLTSMNMFPVKYYGEFEFCIASIKVIALLGFIIFSFCVVCGAGQSDGPIGFRYWRNPGAWGPGIISSDKNEGRFLGWVSSLINAAFTYQGTELVGITAGEAANPRKALPRAIKKVVVRILVFYILSLFFIGLLVPYNDPKLDSDGIFVSSSPFMISIENSGTKVLPDIFNAVVLITILSAGNSNVYIGSRVLYSLSKNSLAPRFLSNVTRGGVPYFSVLSTSVFGFLAFLEVSAGSGKAFNWLLNITGVAGFFAWLLISFSHIRFMQAIRKRGISRDDLPYKAQMMPFLAYYASFFIALIVLIQGFTAFAPTFQPIDFVAAYISIFLFLAIWLSFQVWFKCRLLWKLQDIDIDSDRRQIEELVWIEPECKTRWQRVWDVLS
;
A
#
# COMPACT_ATOMS: atom_id res chain seq x y z
N MET A 1 -15.20 -47.61 -23.93
CA MET A 1 -16.54 -47.31 -24.48
C MET A 1 -16.88 -45.91 -23.97
N ASP A 2 -16.76 -44.95 -24.87
CA ASP A 2 -17.00 -43.53 -24.54
C ASP A 2 -18.49 -43.27 -24.41
N GLU A 3 -18.97 -42.88 -23.26
CA GLU A 3 -20.32 -42.32 -23.11
C GLU A 3 -20.24 -40.79 -23.16
N THR A 4 -20.61 -40.23 -24.31
CA THR A 4 -20.81 -38.80 -24.53
C THR A 4 -22.10 -38.35 -23.88
N VAL A 5 -21.96 -37.49 -22.85
CA VAL A 5 -23.10 -36.79 -22.25
C VAL A 5 -23.53 -35.65 -23.20
N ASN A 6 -24.72 -35.75 -23.75
CA ASN A 6 -25.35 -34.71 -24.58
C ASN A 6 -26.00 -33.66 -23.68
N ILE A 7 -25.46 -32.45 -23.68
CA ILE A 7 -26.03 -31.28 -22.99
C ILE A 7 -26.74 -30.42 -24.02
N GLN A 8 -28.05 -30.27 -23.90
CA GLN A 8 -28.87 -29.35 -24.71
C GLN A 8 -29.16 -28.07 -23.92
N MET A 9 -28.89 -26.92 -24.51
CA MET A 9 -29.22 -25.61 -23.95
C MET A 9 -30.71 -25.27 -24.16
N SER A 10 -31.38 -24.88 -23.09
CA SER A 10 -32.70 -24.24 -23.18
C SER A 10 -32.58 -22.73 -23.43
N LYS A 11 -33.61 -22.11 -24.01
CA LYS A 11 -33.62 -20.69 -24.41
C LYS A 11 -33.55 -19.69 -23.23
N GLU A 12 -33.50 -20.14 -21.97
CA GLU A 12 -33.49 -19.29 -20.77
C GLU A 12 -32.22 -19.44 -19.91
N GLY A 13 -31.18 -20.13 -20.39
CA GLY A 13 -29.86 -20.13 -19.73
C GLY A 13 -29.78 -20.88 -18.39
N GLN A 14 -30.70 -21.79 -18.09
CA GLN A 14 -30.62 -22.71 -16.95
C GLN A 14 -30.26 -24.13 -17.42
N TYR A 15 -29.42 -24.82 -16.64
CA TYR A 15 -29.06 -26.21 -16.88
C TYR A 15 -30.04 -27.12 -16.13
N GLU A 16 -30.83 -27.93 -16.84
CA GLU A 16 -31.58 -29.04 -16.26
C GLU A 16 -30.80 -30.35 -16.42
N ILE A 17 -30.54 -31.00 -15.28
CA ILE A 17 -29.99 -32.37 -15.26
C ILE A 17 -31.19 -33.32 -15.22
N ASN A 18 -31.35 -34.10 -16.27
CA ASN A 18 -32.46 -35.04 -16.39
C ASN A 18 -32.18 -36.30 -15.52
N SER A 19 -32.92 -36.45 -14.42
CA SER A 19 -32.75 -37.48 -13.39
C SER A 19 -33.38 -38.83 -13.72
N SER A 20 -33.50 -39.21 -14.99
CA SER A 20 -34.16 -40.46 -15.41
C SER A 20 -33.26 -41.70 -15.54
N SER A 21 -32.00 -41.64 -15.10
CA SER A 21 -31.05 -42.77 -15.18
C SER A 21 -30.62 -43.38 -13.81
N ILE A 22 -31.27 -42.99 -12.69
CA ILE A 22 -30.91 -43.50 -11.35
C ILE A 22 -31.99 -44.49 -10.80
N ILE A 23 -32.86 -45.03 -11.64
CA ILE A 23 -33.79 -46.04 -11.22
C ILE A 23 -33.59 -47.29 -12.09
N LYS A 24 -32.54 -48.04 -11.82
CA LYS A 24 -32.34 -49.42 -12.30
C LYS A 24 -31.24 -50.18 -11.55
N GLU A 25 -31.26 -50.17 -10.23
CA GLU A 25 -30.45 -51.10 -9.41
C GLU A 25 -31.12 -51.38 -8.03
N GLU A 26 -32.44 -51.51 -8.00
CA GLU A 26 -33.16 -52.04 -6.84
C GLU A 26 -34.08 -53.18 -7.27
N GLU A 27 -33.51 -54.29 -7.67
CA GLU A 27 -34.23 -55.57 -7.77
C GLU A 27 -33.18 -56.68 -7.57
N PHE A 28 -32.86 -57.00 -6.32
CA PHE A 28 -32.39 -58.31 -5.87
C PHE A 28 -31.89 -58.25 -4.41
N VAL A 29 -32.77 -58.12 -3.43
CA VAL A 29 -32.64 -58.71 -2.08
C VAL A 29 -34.02 -58.68 -1.44
N ASP A 30 -34.83 -59.68 -1.71
CA ASP A 30 -35.95 -60.00 -0.87
C ASP A 30 -35.74 -61.42 -0.35
N GLU A 31 -35.70 -61.54 0.95
CA GLU A 31 -36.12 -62.62 1.85
C GLU A 31 -35.25 -62.67 3.13
N GLN A 32 -35.98 -62.52 4.23
CA GLN A 32 -35.58 -62.76 5.62
C GLN A 32 -35.17 -61.57 6.48
N TYR A 33 -36.13 -60.69 6.79
CA TYR A 33 -36.14 -60.05 8.13
C TYR A 33 -37.56 -59.65 8.53
N SER A 34 -37.97 -60.00 9.75
CA SER A 34 -39.30 -59.75 10.30
C SER A 34 -39.63 -58.25 10.42
N GLY A 35 -40.86 -57.86 10.03
CA GLY A 35 -41.33 -56.49 9.82
C GLY A 35 -41.23 -55.47 10.96
N GLU A 36 -40.91 -55.86 12.21
CA GLU A 36 -40.81 -54.93 13.34
C GLU A 36 -39.44 -54.23 13.45
N ASN A 37 -38.39 -54.86 12.97
CA ASN A 37 -37.04 -54.25 13.00
C ASN A 37 -36.79 -53.28 11.84
N VAL A 38 -37.45 -53.49 10.70
CA VAL A 38 -37.35 -52.63 9.52
C VAL A 38 -38.05 -51.27 9.78
N THR A 39 -39.21 -51.29 10.44
CA THR A 39 -39.95 -50.07 10.78
C THR A 39 -39.21 -49.20 11.81
N LYS A 40 -38.48 -49.83 12.77
CA LYS A 40 -37.64 -49.08 13.71
C LYS A 40 -36.37 -48.52 13.04
N ALA A 41 -35.74 -49.25 12.12
CA ALA A 41 -34.58 -48.77 11.38
C ALA A 41 -34.94 -47.59 10.49
N ILE A 42 -36.03 -47.68 9.72
CA ILE A 42 -36.52 -46.60 8.85
C ILE A 42 -36.93 -45.35 9.65
N THR A 43 -37.52 -45.55 10.85
CA THR A 43 -37.88 -44.43 11.71
C THR A 43 -36.67 -43.77 12.36
N THR A 44 -35.62 -44.53 12.63
CA THR A 44 -34.35 -44.03 13.17
C THR A 44 -33.53 -43.32 12.09
N GLU A 45 -33.49 -43.85 10.86
CA GLU A 45 -32.84 -43.18 9.73
C GLU A 45 -33.56 -41.89 9.34
N ARG A 46 -34.90 -41.86 9.26
CA ARG A 46 -35.65 -40.61 9.05
C ARG A 46 -35.43 -39.58 10.15
N LYS A 47 -35.30 -40.02 11.40
CA LYS A 47 -35.03 -39.11 12.50
C LYS A 47 -33.60 -38.56 12.46
N VAL A 48 -32.62 -39.35 12.00
CA VAL A 48 -31.24 -38.92 11.79
C VAL A 48 -31.15 -38.01 10.57
N GLU A 49 -31.89 -38.29 9.48
CA GLU A 49 -31.97 -37.39 8.32
C GLU A 49 -32.72 -36.09 8.64
N ASP A 50 -33.82 -36.12 9.42
CA ASP A 50 -34.53 -34.92 9.88
C ASP A 50 -33.74 -34.11 10.89
N ASP A 51 -32.94 -34.72 11.76
CA ASP A 51 -32.02 -34.03 12.66
C ASP A 51 -30.77 -33.50 11.91
N ALA A 52 -30.26 -34.24 10.94
CA ALA A 52 -29.20 -33.75 10.02
C ALA A 52 -29.71 -32.64 9.10
N ALA A 53 -30.97 -32.71 8.62
CA ALA A 53 -31.60 -31.63 7.86
C ALA A 53 -31.89 -30.41 8.74
N LYS A 54 -32.23 -30.57 10.02
CA LYS A 54 -32.40 -29.46 10.97
C LYS A 54 -31.07 -28.85 11.42
N GLU A 55 -29.97 -29.62 11.48
CA GLU A 55 -28.61 -29.07 11.65
C GLU A 55 -28.10 -28.36 10.40
N THR A 56 -28.61 -28.71 9.20
CA THR A 56 -28.27 -28.01 7.93
C THR A 56 -29.16 -26.76 7.74
N GLU A 57 -30.31 -26.63 8.43
CA GLU A 57 -31.14 -25.42 8.44
C GLU A 57 -30.71 -24.35 9.46
N SER A 58 -29.77 -24.60 10.36
CA SER A 58 -29.00 -23.55 10.95
C SER A 58 -28.09 -23.00 9.85
N SER A 59 -28.62 -22.12 9.00
CA SER A 59 -27.92 -21.38 8.00
C SER A 59 -26.57 -20.97 8.61
N PRO A 60 -25.40 -21.31 8.01
CA PRO A 60 -24.17 -20.65 8.36
C PRO A 60 -24.52 -19.18 8.14
N GLN A 61 -24.50 -18.34 9.17
CA GLN A 61 -24.43 -16.91 8.98
C GLN A 61 -23.32 -16.74 7.98
N GLU A 62 -23.66 -16.49 6.70
CA GLU A 62 -22.71 -16.16 5.65
C GLU A 62 -21.82 -15.09 6.27
N ARG A 63 -20.62 -15.47 6.67
CA ARG A 63 -19.68 -14.53 7.27
C ARG A 63 -19.44 -13.51 6.18
N ARG A 64 -20.12 -12.37 6.33
CA ARG A 64 -20.03 -11.28 5.36
C ARG A 64 -18.57 -10.90 5.26
N GLU A 65 -18.03 -11.00 4.05
CA GLU A 65 -16.63 -10.70 3.76
C GLU A 65 -16.53 -9.44 2.91
N VAL A 66 -15.32 -8.90 2.86
CA VAL A 66 -14.99 -7.81 1.95
C VAL A 66 -15.17 -8.29 0.51
N LYS A 67 -15.88 -7.51 -0.31
CA LYS A 67 -16.27 -7.93 -1.66
C LYS A 67 -15.17 -7.67 -2.69
N ARG A 68 -14.87 -8.65 -3.54
CA ARG A 68 -13.92 -8.54 -4.67
C ARG A 68 -14.51 -7.73 -5.83
N LYS A 69 -14.46 -6.38 -5.75
CA LYS A 69 -15.07 -5.47 -6.73
C LYS A 69 -14.12 -4.48 -7.38
N LEU A 70 -12.84 -4.45 -7.01
CA LEU A 70 -11.84 -3.61 -7.65
C LEU A 70 -11.47 -4.18 -9.01
N LYS A 71 -11.80 -3.43 -10.07
CA LYS A 71 -11.43 -3.76 -11.43
C LYS A 71 -9.94 -3.53 -11.66
N GLN A 72 -9.37 -4.13 -12.73
CA GLN A 72 -7.96 -3.96 -13.11
C GLN A 72 -7.55 -2.50 -13.22
N ARG A 73 -8.37 -1.63 -13.84
CA ARG A 73 -8.11 -0.19 -13.96
C ARG A 73 -7.95 0.50 -12.59
N HIS A 74 -8.77 0.12 -11.59
CA HIS A 74 -8.68 0.68 -10.24
C HIS A 74 -7.35 0.31 -9.59
N ILE A 75 -6.97 -0.97 -9.62
CA ILE A 75 -5.71 -1.46 -9.04
C ILE A 75 -4.50 -0.85 -9.76
N GLY A 76 -4.57 -0.73 -11.09
CA GLY A 76 -3.54 -0.08 -11.88
C GLY A 76 -3.33 1.39 -11.50
N MET A 77 -4.40 2.16 -11.31
CA MET A 77 -4.32 3.57 -10.92
C MET A 77 -3.96 3.76 -9.43
N ILE A 78 -4.42 2.88 -8.54
CA ILE A 78 -3.95 2.84 -7.14
C ILE A 78 -2.43 2.60 -7.11
N ALA A 79 -1.91 1.68 -7.91
CA ALA A 79 -0.48 1.40 -7.99
C ALA A 79 0.33 2.57 -8.57
N LEU A 80 -0.21 3.34 -9.51
CA LEU A 80 0.46 4.49 -10.12
C LEU A 80 0.34 5.76 -9.27
N GLY A 81 -0.87 6.14 -8.90
CA GLY A 81 -1.21 7.46 -8.36
C GLY A 81 -1.66 7.44 -6.91
N GLY A 82 -2.17 6.31 -6.38
CA GLY A 82 -2.74 6.22 -5.04
C GLY A 82 -1.76 6.54 -3.91
N THR A 83 -0.47 6.42 -4.17
CA THR A 83 0.60 6.69 -3.20
C THR A 83 1.36 7.97 -3.46
N ILE A 84 1.03 8.68 -4.53
CA ILE A 84 1.54 10.04 -4.76
C ILE A 84 0.80 10.97 -3.80
N GLY A 85 1.49 11.46 -2.78
CA GLY A 85 0.99 12.32 -1.71
C GLY A 85 2.02 13.38 -1.32
N THR A 86 1.95 13.83 -0.06
CA THR A 86 2.86 14.81 0.54
C THR A 86 4.33 14.41 0.42
N GLY A 87 4.65 13.13 0.51
CA GLY A 87 6.01 12.60 0.41
C GLY A 87 6.73 13.00 -0.88
N LEU A 88 6.07 12.94 -2.03
CA LEU A 88 6.67 13.38 -3.30
C LEU A 88 6.66 14.91 -3.42
N ILE A 89 5.54 15.55 -3.10
CA ILE A 89 5.34 16.97 -3.40
C ILE A 89 6.17 17.86 -2.46
N ILE A 90 6.23 17.51 -1.17
CA ILE A 90 6.91 18.30 -0.14
C ILE A 90 8.23 17.64 0.28
N GLY A 91 8.25 16.31 0.41
CA GLY A 91 9.38 15.56 0.97
C GLY A 91 10.67 15.58 0.14
N ILE A 92 10.67 16.13 -1.08
CA ILE A 92 11.88 16.30 -1.93
C ILE A 92 12.71 17.51 -1.49
N GLY A 93 12.15 18.48 -0.76
CA GLY A 93 12.84 19.72 -0.38
C GLY A 93 14.15 19.48 0.41
N PRO A 94 14.10 18.82 1.58
CA PRO A 94 15.30 18.54 2.38
C PRO A 94 16.39 17.75 1.64
N PRO A 95 16.11 16.68 0.86
CA PRO A 95 17.09 16.03 0.00
C PRO A 95 17.80 16.98 -0.97
N LEU A 96 17.04 17.87 -1.61
CA LEU A 96 17.60 18.85 -2.55
C LEU A 96 18.50 19.86 -1.84
N ALA A 97 18.06 20.39 -0.68
CA ALA A 97 18.82 21.35 0.11
C ALA A 97 20.13 20.76 0.67
N HIS A 98 20.09 19.56 1.23
CA HIS A 98 21.21 18.95 1.93
C HIS A 98 22.20 18.24 0.99
N ALA A 99 21.70 17.38 0.09
CA ALA A 99 22.53 16.57 -0.81
C ALA A 99 22.78 17.25 -2.15
N GLY A 100 21.98 18.25 -2.52
CA GLY A 100 21.98 18.86 -3.84
C GLY A 100 21.30 17.98 -4.91
N PRO A 101 21.14 18.50 -6.14
CA PRO A 101 20.39 17.81 -7.17
C PRO A 101 20.93 16.43 -7.53
N VAL A 102 22.24 16.25 -7.65
CA VAL A 102 22.85 14.95 -7.97
C VAL A 102 22.77 14.00 -6.78
N GLY A 103 23.07 14.47 -5.57
CA GLY A 103 22.98 13.64 -4.37
C GLY A 103 21.55 13.13 -4.12
N ALA A 104 20.57 14.00 -4.23
CA ALA A 104 19.16 13.62 -4.12
C ALA A 104 18.76 12.62 -5.22
N LEU A 105 19.16 12.85 -6.48
CA LEU A 105 18.84 11.95 -7.59
C LEU A 105 19.41 10.54 -7.37
N ILE A 106 20.67 10.44 -6.92
CA ILE A 106 21.31 9.14 -6.62
C ILE A 106 20.60 8.45 -5.44
N SER A 107 20.20 9.19 -4.40
CA SER A 107 19.45 8.63 -3.27
C SER A 107 18.13 8.02 -3.71
N TYR A 108 17.37 8.73 -4.53
CA TYR A 108 16.08 8.25 -5.03
C TYR A 108 16.24 7.08 -6.01
N LEU A 109 17.25 7.08 -6.86
CA LEU A 109 17.58 5.94 -7.73
C LEU A 109 17.92 4.71 -6.90
N PHE A 110 18.80 4.87 -5.91
CA PHE A 110 19.22 3.77 -5.04
C PHE A 110 18.02 3.18 -4.28
N MET A 111 17.22 4.04 -3.60
CA MET A 111 16.02 3.60 -2.92
C MET A 111 15.00 2.98 -3.89
N GLY A 112 14.90 3.50 -5.10
CA GLY A 112 14.09 2.92 -6.16
C GLY A 112 14.44 1.45 -6.45
N THR A 113 15.74 1.09 -6.45
CA THR A 113 16.16 -0.31 -6.63
C THR A 113 15.80 -1.20 -5.43
N VAL A 114 15.89 -0.67 -4.21
CA VAL A 114 15.49 -1.37 -2.99
C VAL A 114 13.98 -1.64 -3.01
N ILE A 115 13.19 -0.62 -3.29
CA ILE A 115 11.72 -0.72 -3.34
C ILE A 115 11.25 -1.63 -4.50
N TYR A 116 11.91 -1.53 -5.66
CA TYR A 116 11.68 -2.48 -6.74
C TYR A 116 11.85 -3.92 -6.26
N SER A 117 12.92 -4.20 -5.52
CA SER A 117 13.22 -5.53 -4.99
C SER A 117 12.15 -6.03 -4.00
N VAL A 118 11.66 -5.15 -3.11
CA VAL A 118 10.54 -5.45 -2.20
C VAL A 118 9.26 -5.75 -2.98
N THR A 119 8.96 -4.91 -3.99
CA THR A 119 7.74 -5.06 -4.80
C THR A 119 7.77 -6.37 -5.61
N GLN A 120 8.93 -6.78 -6.12
CA GLN A 120 9.09 -8.06 -6.81
C GLN A 120 8.88 -9.24 -5.85
N SER A 121 9.41 -9.16 -4.63
CA SER A 121 9.21 -10.17 -3.58
C SER A 121 7.73 -10.31 -3.20
N LEU A 122 7.05 -9.19 -2.98
CA LEU A 122 5.62 -9.15 -2.71
C LEU A 122 4.83 -9.72 -3.90
N GLY A 123 5.24 -9.38 -5.11
CA GLY A 123 4.58 -9.78 -6.36
C GLY A 123 4.47 -11.28 -6.54
N GLU A 124 5.54 -12.03 -6.33
CA GLU A 124 5.50 -13.50 -6.41
C GLU A 124 4.54 -14.10 -5.38
N MET A 125 4.58 -13.61 -4.14
CA MET A 125 3.72 -14.13 -3.08
C MET A 125 2.25 -13.78 -3.29
N VAL A 126 1.94 -12.53 -3.63
CA VAL A 126 0.56 -12.03 -3.71
C VAL A 126 -0.18 -12.55 -4.95
N THR A 127 0.52 -12.86 -6.03
CA THR A 127 -0.10 -13.49 -7.20
C THR A 127 -0.39 -14.97 -6.98
N PHE A 128 0.40 -15.61 -6.13
CA PHE A 128 0.25 -17.00 -5.75
C PHE A 128 -0.84 -17.20 -4.67
N ILE A 129 -0.87 -16.31 -3.66
CA ILE A 129 -1.84 -16.32 -2.55
C ILE A 129 -2.44 -14.90 -2.39
N PRO A 130 -3.46 -14.53 -3.19
CA PRO A 130 -4.05 -13.19 -3.15
C PRO A 130 -5.05 -13.04 -1.99
N VAL A 131 -4.54 -12.53 -0.88
CA VAL A 131 -5.31 -12.23 0.34
C VAL A 131 -5.26 -10.74 0.67
N THR A 132 -6.26 -10.23 1.42
CA THR A 132 -6.29 -8.84 1.88
C THR A 132 -5.17 -8.59 2.89
N SER A 133 -4.49 -7.44 2.79
CA SER A 133 -3.31 -7.11 3.62
C SER A 133 -2.25 -8.22 3.64
N SER A 134 -1.96 -8.73 2.46
CA SER A 134 -1.15 -9.92 2.24
C SER A 134 0.18 -9.92 2.99
N PHE A 135 0.85 -8.76 3.14
CA PHE A 135 2.15 -8.69 3.79
C PHE A 135 2.11 -9.03 5.30
N SER A 136 1.04 -8.69 6.04
CA SER A 136 0.90 -9.11 7.45
C SER A 136 0.52 -10.58 7.55
N VAL A 137 -0.34 -11.07 6.63
CA VAL A 137 -0.70 -12.48 6.52
C VAL A 137 0.52 -13.33 6.14
N PHE A 138 1.36 -12.85 5.22
CA PHE A 138 2.59 -13.55 4.83
C PHE A 138 3.61 -13.59 5.97
N ALA A 139 3.76 -12.50 6.75
CA ALA A 139 4.61 -12.52 7.94
C ALA A 139 4.09 -13.52 8.98
N GLN A 140 2.78 -13.62 9.20
CA GLN A 140 2.16 -14.63 10.08
C GLN A 140 2.41 -16.05 9.56
N ARG A 141 2.22 -16.27 8.26
CA ARG A 141 2.24 -17.60 7.62
C ARG A 141 3.65 -18.14 7.40
N PHE A 142 4.59 -17.28 6.96
CA PHE A 142 5.94 -17.69 6.61
C PHE A 142 6.98 -17.48 7.71
N LEU A 143 6.74 -16.52 8.63
CA LEU A 143 7.65 -16.23 9.73
C LEU A 143 7.08 -16.73 11.07
N SER A 144 6.19 -15.97 11.71
CA SER A 144 5.51 -16.36 12.95
C SER A 144 4.25 -15.54 13.20
N PRO A 145 3.30 -16.02 14.03
CA PRO A 145 2.11 -15.25 14.40
C PRO A 145 2.45 -13.93 15.09
N ALA A 146 3.47 -13.92 15.96
CA ALA A 146 3.91 -12.71 16.65
C ALA A 146 4.43 -11.66 15.68
N LEU A 147 5.26 -12.04 14.68
CA LEU A 147 5.76 -11.11 13.66
C LEU A 147 4.63 -10.63 12.74
N GLY A 148 3.68 -11.50 12.39
CA GLY A 148 2.50 -11.13 11.60
C GLY A 148 1.63 -10.10 12.31
N ALA A 149 1.34 -10.30 13.59
CA ALA A 149 0.61 -9.35 14.42
C ALA A 149 1.37 -8.02 14.54
N THR A 150 2.66 -8.07 14.89
CA THR A 150 3.50 -6.88 15.04
C THR A 150 3.53 -6.06 13.76
N ASN A 151 3.79 -6.71 12.61
CA ASN A 151 3.80 -6.03 11.32
C ASN A 151 2.46 -5.36 11.01
N GLY A 152 1.36 -6.06 11.25
CA GLY A 152 0.03 -5.53 11.02
C GLY A 152 -0.30 -4.33 11.90
N TYR A 153 -0.02 -4.40 13.22
CA TYR A 153 -0.28 -3.29 14.13
C TYR A 153 0.62 -2.08 13.87
N MET A 154 1.92 -2.30 13.63
CA MET A 154 2.85 -1.21 13.29
C MET A 154 2.44 -0.49 12.01
N TYR A 155 2.07 -1.27 10.98
CA TYR A 155 1.62 -0.72 9.72
C TYR A 155 0.27 -0.01 9.83
N TRP A 156 -0.67 -0.56 10.61
CA TRP A 156 -1.94 0.12 10.90
C TRP A 156 -1.73 1.46 11.60
N LEU A 157 -0.90 1.50 12.65
CA LEU A 157 -0.56 2.75 13.37
C LEU A 157 0.10 3.76 12.44
N SER A 158 1.00 3.31 11.55
CA SER A 158 1.62 4.17 10.55
C SER A 158 0.57 4.92 9.72
N TRP A 159 -0.43 4.21 9.19
CA TRP A 159 -1.49 4.83 8.39
C TRP A 159 -2.44 5.70 9.22
N CYS A 160 -2.66 5.37 10.48
CA CYS A 160 -3.40 6.21 11.41
C CYS A 160 -2.69 7.57 11.62
N PHE A 161 -1.39 7.55 11.85
CA PHE A 161 -0.59 8.78 12.03
C PHE A 161 -0.44 9.55 10.72
N THR A 162 -0.24 8.87 9.60
CA THR A 162 -0.22 9.51 8.28
C THR A 162 -1.55 10.19 7.98
N PHE A 163 -2.68 9.61 8.38
CA PHE A 163 -4.00 10.24 8.23
C PHE A 163 -4.08 11.57 9.00
N ALA A 164 -3.57 11.61 10.24
CA ALA A 164 -3.51 12.86 11.01
C ALA A 164 -2.61 13.92 10.35
N LEU A 165 -1.45 13.49 9.80
CA LEU A 165 -0.55 14.37 9.06
C LEU A 165 -1.24 14.97 7.82
N GLU A 166 -1.91 14.14 7.00
CA GLU A 166 -2.59 14.61 5.80
C GLU A 166 -3.75 15.56 6.13
N LEU A 167 -4.49 15.34 7.23
CA LEU A 167 -5.53 16.27 7.70
C LEU A 167 -4.96 17.64 8.06
N SER A 168 -3.84 17.71 8.74
CA SER A 168 -3.20 18.97 9.10
C SER A 168 -2.69 19.71 7.85
N VAL A 169 -2.07 18.98 6.92
CA VAL A 169 -1.58 19.56 5.67
C VAL A 169 -2.72 20.04 4.78
N LEU A 170 -3.84 19.30 4.69
CA LEU A 170 -5.05 19.75 3.95
C LEU A 170 -5.53 21.14 4.42
N GLY A 171 -5.59 21.34 5.74
CA GLY A 171 -5.97 22.63 6.29
C GLY A 171 -4.99 23.75 5.93
N LYS A 172 -3.69 23.48 6.04
CA LYS A 172 -2.62 24.44 5.68
C LYS A 172 -2.60 24.78 4.18
N VAL A 173 -2.91 23.80 3.30
CA VAL A 173 -3.01 24.03 1.86
C VAL A 173 -4.15 25.01 1.51
N ILE A 174 -5.30 24.93 2.21
CA ILE A 174 -6.41 25.85 1.98
C ILE A 174 -6.07 27.25 2.51
N GLN A 175 -5.29 27.37 3.56
CA GLN A 175 -4.82 28.65 4.09
C GLN A 175 -3.97 29.43 3.08
N TYR A 176 -3.47 28.81 2.03
CA TYR A 176 -2.86 29.51 0.89
C TYR A 176 -3.83 30.53 0.24
N TRP A 177 -5.13 30.21 0.17
CA TRP A 177 -6.13 31.12 -0.42
C TRP A 177 -6.91 31.94 0.62
N THR A 178 -7.10 31.41 1.83
CA THR A 178 -7.90 32.08 2.88
C THR A 178 -7.49 31.63 4.28
N GLU A 179 -7.23 32.61 5.13
CA GLU A 179 -6.96 32.42 6.56
C GLU A 179 -8.22 32.70 7.42
N ALA A 180 -9.38 33.01 6.80
CA ALA A 180 -10.60 33.36 7.50
C ALA A 180 -11.13 32.23 8.42
N VAL A 181 -10.81 30.95 8.09
CA VAL A 181 -11.26 29.79 8.85
C VAL A 181 -10.06 29.18 9.58
N PRO A 182 -10.14 28.95 10.89
CA PRO A 182 -9.04 28.38 11.66
C PRO A 182 -8.72 26.94 11.22
N LEU A 183 -7.44 26.54 11.32
CA LEU A 183 -6.96 25.22 10.96
C LEU A 183 -7.77 24.09 11.61
N ALA A 184 -8.15 24.26 12.89
CA ALA A 184 -8.97 23.30 13.63
C ALA A 184 -10.31 22.98 12.95
N ALA A 185 -10.98 23.99 12.36
CA ALA A 185 -12.24 23.77 11.65
C ALA A 185 -12.03 22.97 10.36
N TRP A 186 -10.96 23.26 9.61
CA TRP A 186 -10.61 22.49 8.40
C TRP A 186 -10.31 21.03 8.72
N ILE A 187 -9.60 20.76 9.83
CA ILE A 187 -9.32 19.38 10.31
C ILE A 187 -10.64 18.64 10.52
N VAL A 188 -11.64 19.25 11.21
CA VAL A 188 -12.94 18.59 11.45
C VAL A 188 -13.69 18.34 10.14
N ILE A 189 -13.74 19.34 9.26
CA ILE A 189 -14.44 19.23 7.97
C ILE A 189 -13.87 18.08 7.14
N PHE A 190 -12.55 18.02 6.97
CA PHE A 190 -11.90 16.96 6.20
C PHE A 190 -11.96 15.62 6.91
N TRP A 191 -11.89 15.58 8.23
CA TRP A 191 -12.08 14.35 9.00
C TRP A 191 -13.47 13.74 8.76
N CYS A 192 -14.53 14.55 8.85
CA CYS A 192 -15.89 14.12 8.56
C CYS A 192 -16.04 13.63 7.11
N LEU A 193 -15.51 14.41 6.15
CA LEU A 193 -15.58 14.07 4.73
C LEU A 193 -14.91 12.73 4.43
N LEU A 194 -13.64 12.56 4.81
CA LEU A 194 -12.83 11.38 4.50
C LEU A 194 -13.31 10.14 5.23
N THR A 195 -13.75 10.28 6.48
CA THR A 195 -14.35 9.18 7.23
C THR A 195 -15.65 8.73 6.58
N SER A 196 -16.53 9.68 6.19
CA SER A 196 -17.79 9.36 5.51
C SER A 196 -17.55 8.66 4.16
N MET A 197 -16.59 9.12 3.36
CA MET A 197 -16.24 8.49 2.09
C MET A 197 -15.84 7.02 2.26
N ASN A 198 -15.16 6.67 3.34
CA ASN A 198 -14.73 5.31 3.63
C ASN A 198 -15.85 4.39 4.18
N MET A 199 -17.03 4.94 4.48
CA MET A 199 -18.22 4.15 4.84
C MET A 199 -18.98 3.62 3.62
N PHE A 200 -18.64 4.06 2.41
CA PHE A 200 -19.22 3.53 1.17
C PHE A 200 -18.52 2.25 0.69
N PRO A 201 -19.22 1.39 -0.09
CA PRO A 201 -18.65 0.20 -0.70
C PRO A 201 -17.39 0.48 -1.52
N VAL A 202 -16.43 -0.45 -1.52
CA VAL A 202 -15.10 -0.32 -2.16
C VAL A 202 -15.14 0.05 -3.65
N LYS A 203 -16.23 -0.23 -4.35
CA LYS A 203 -16.42 0.18 -5.74
C LYS A 203 -16.34 1.70 -5.90
N TYR A 204 -16.95 2.45 -4.97
CA TYR A 204 -16.92 3.93 -5.02
C TYR A 204 -15.54 4.47 -4.68
N TYR A 205 -14.84 3.88 -3.71
CA TYR A 205 -13.43 4.18 -3.45
C TYR A 205 -12.58 3.99 -4.70
N GLY A 206 -12.74 2.84 -5.39
CA GLY A 206 -11.98 2.55 -6.60
C GLY A 206 -12.23 3.54 -7.75
N GLU A 207 -13.47 3.97 -7.98
CA GLU A 207 -13.79 4.96 -9.02
C GLU A 207 -13.28 6.36 -8.63
N PHE A 208 -13.44 6.76 -7.37
CA PHE A 208 -12.92 8.03 -6.86
C PHE A 208 -11.39 8.11 -7.00
N GLU A 209 -10.68 7.08 -6.53
CA GLU A 209 -9.22 7.02 -6.63
C GLU A 209 -8.75 6.95 -8.07
N PHE A 210 -9.48 6.26 -8.96
CA PHE A 210 -9.20 6.24 -10.39
C PHE A 210 -9.25 7.65 -11.00
N CYS A 211 -10.28 8.43 -10.71
CA CYS A 211 -10.41 9.79 -11.21
C CYS A 211 -9.30 10.69 -10.69
N ILE A 212 -9.04 10.66 -9.38
CA ILE A 212 -8.03 11.53 -8.77
C ILE A 212 -6.62 11.12 -9.17
N ALA A 213 -6.30 9.83 -9.18
CA ALA A 213 -5.01 9.37 -9.66
C ALA A 213 -4.74 9.77 -11.11
N SER A 214 -5.80 9.80 -11.95
CA SER A 214 -5.68 10.31 -13.33
C SER A 214 -5.30 11.79 -13.35
N ILE A 215 -5.92 12.62 -12.50
CA ILE A 215 -5.57 14.04 -12.36
C ILE A 215 -4.11 14.20 -11.91
N LYS A 216 -3.67 13.44 -10.88
CA LYS A 216 -2.28 13.45 -10.40
C LYS A 216 -1.28 13.11 -11.51
N VAL A 217 -1.55 12.05 -12.26
CA VAL A 217 -0.71 11.60 -13.38
C VAL A 217 -0.60 12.67 -14.46
N ILE A 218 -1.74 13.26 -14.87
CA ILE A 218 -1.78 14.32 -15.86
C ILE A 218 -1.03 15.56 -15.37
N ALA A 219 -1.21 15.94 -14.10
CA ALA A 219 -0.54 17.11 -13.52
C ALA A 219 0.98 16.92 -13.44
N LEU A 220 1.46 15.74 -13.03
CA LEU A 220 2.90 15.46 -12.98
C LEU A 220 3.51 15.37 -14.38
N LEU A 221 2.85 14.78 -15.35
CA LEU A 221 3.30 14.79 -16.74
C LEU A 221 3.31 16.21 -17.30
N GLY A 222 2.28 17.00 -17.01
CA GLY A 222 2.22 18.42 -17.35
C GLY A 222 3.38 19.20 -16.73
N PHE A 223 3.69 18.94 -15.45
CA PHE A 223 4.84 19.55 -14.77
C PHE A 223 6.18 19.16 -15.43
N ILE A 224 6.36 17.90 -15.80
CA ILE A 224 7.58 17.44 -16.49
C ILE A 224 7.74 18.17 -17.83
N ILE A 225 6.67 18.27 -18.63
CA ILE A 225 6.68 18.98 -19.91
C ILE A 225 6.94 20.49 -19.70
N PHE A 226 6.25 21.10 -18.75
CA PHE A 226 6.47 22.49 -18.35
C PHE A 226 7.94 22.72 -17.96
N SER A 227 8.48 21.90 -17.08
CA SER A 227 9.86 21.99 -16.63
C SER A 227 10.86 21.84 -17.76
N PHE A 228 10.62 20.92 -18.69
CA PHE A 228 11.45 20.79 -19.90
C PHE A 228 11.43 22.08 -20.74
N CYS A 229 10.27 22.67 -20.97
CA CYS A 229 10.15 23.92 -21.73
C CYS A 229 10.90 25.08 -21.04
N VAL A 230 10.75 25.23 -19.72
CA VAL A 230 11.43 26.27 -18.93
C VAL A 230 12.95 26.07 -18.94
N VAL A 231 13.43 24.83 -18.80
CA VAL A 231 14.86 24.49 -18.91
C VAL A 231 15.42 24.87 -20.28
N CYS A 232 14.64 24.72 -21.36
CA CYS A 232 14.98 25.11 -22.71
C CYS A 232 14.90 26.62 -22.98
N GLY A 233 14.41 27.42 -22.00
CA GLY A 233 14.37 28.89 -22.08
C GLY A 233 12.95 29.47 -22.27
N ALA A 234 11.91 28.69 -22.26
CA ALA A 234 10.56 29.22 -22.37
C ALA A 234 10.22 30.10 -21.16
N GLY A 235 9.80 31.36 -21.43
CA GLY A 235 9.45 32.33 -20.39
C GLY A 235 10.64 32.94 -19.65
N GLN A 236 11.87 32.68 -20.06
CA GLN A 236 13.09 33.22 -19.42
C GLN A 236 13.65 34.38 -20.21
N SER A 237 13.91 35.52 -19.54
CA SER A 237 14.58 36.70 -20.15
C SER A 237 16.06 36.48 -20.38
N ASP A 238 16.71 35.65 -19.55
CA ASP A 238 18.17 35.47 -19.53
C ASP A 238 18.64 34.24 -20.33
N GLY A 239 17.78 33.73 -21.23
CA GLY A 239 18.04 32.54 -22.04
C GLY A 239 17.82 31.21 -21.32
N PRO A 240 18.21 30.10 -21.94
CA PRO A 240 17.93 28.76 -21.38
C PRO A 240 18.62 28.54 -20.02
N ILE A 241 17.87 27.97 -19.08
CA ILE A 241 18.40 27.62 -17.75
C ILE A 241 19.37 26.45 -17.87
N GLY A 242 19.04 25.41 -18.64
CA GLY A 242 19.86 24.22 -18.84
C GLY A 242 20.39 23.67 -17.52
N PHE A 243 21.70 23.47 -17.43
CA PHE A 243 22.41 23.00 -16.23
C PHE A 243 23.02 24.14 -15.40
N ARG A 244 22.43 25.37 -15.43
CA ARG A 244 22.96 26.55 -14.72
C ARG A 244 23.13 26.25 -13.22
N TYR A 245 22.11 25.71 -12.56
CA TYR A 245 22.12 25.45 -11.11
C TYR A 245 22.99 24.25 -10.71
N TRP A 246 23.30 23.35 -11.64
CA TRP A 246 24.30 22.29 -11.41
C TRP A 246 25.73 22.78 -11.47
N ARG A 247 25.99 23.95 -12.11
CA ARG A 247 27.28 24.62 -12.15
C ARG A 247 27.45 25.63 -11.02
N ASN A 248 26.41 26.43 -10.74
CA ASN A 248 26.37 27.43 -9.68
C ASN A 248 24.94 27.47 -9.08
N PRO A 249 24.76 27.12 -7.78
CA PRO A 249 25.76 26.89 -6.72
C PRO A 249 26.51 25.55 -6.82
N GLY A 250 26.03 24.57 -7.60
CA GLY A 250 26.71 23.30 -7.84
C GLY A 250 25.80 22.08 -7.87
N ALA A 251 26.35 20.97 -8.35
CA ALA A 251 25.61 19.71 -8.48
C ALA A 251 25.43 18.96 -7.14
N TRP A 252 26.33 19.21 -6.19
CA TRP A 252 26.30 18.62 -4.85
C TRP A 252 26.03 19.71 -3.81
N GLY A 253 25.14 19.40 -2.87
CA GLY A 253 24.76 20.28 -1.78
C GLY A 253 25.89 20.52 -0.77
N PRO A 254 25.65 21.38 0.24
CA PRO A 254 26.63 21.66 1.29
C PRO A 254 26.91 20.45 2.18
N GLY A 255 25.98 19.50 2.24
CA GLY A 255 25.98 18.41 3.21
C GLY A 255 25.40 18.83 4.56
N ILE A 256 25.56 17.97 5.55
CA ILE A 256 25.07 18.19 6.94
C ILE A 256 26.14 17.80 7.95
N ILE A 257 26.07 18.37 9.16
CA ILE A 257 26.84 18.02 10.36
C ILE A 257 28.33 18.32 10.26
N SER A 258 29.03 17.78 9.26
CA SER A 258 30.50 17.91 9.16
C SER A 258 30.92 19.14 8.36
N SER A 259 31.97 19.83 8.83
CA SER A 259 32.63 20.91 8.09
C SER A 259 33.51 20.38 6.93
N ASP A 260 33.91 19.11 6.97
CA ASP A 260 34.58 18.48 5.81
C ASP A 260 33.55 18.28 4.69
N LYS A 261 33.93 18.82 3.52
CA LYS A 261 33.04 18.86 2.37
C LYS A 261 32.63 17.49 1.87
N ASN A 262 33.51 16.51 1.91
CA ASN A 262 33.21 15.16 1.41
C ASN A 262 32.38 14.36 2.43
N GLU A 263 32.74 14.46 3.70
CA GLU A 263 32.01 13.83 4.79
C GLU A 263 30.60 14.42 4.89
N GLY A 264 30.46 15.75 4.94
CA GLY A 264 29.17 16.43 4.99
C GLY A 264 28.25 16.05 3.83
N ARG A 265 28.78 15.97 2.61
CA ARG A 265 28.03 15.53 1.41
C ARG A 265 27.58 14.08 1.52
N PHE A 266 28.44 13.19 2.02
CA PHE A 266 28.08 11.80 2.24
C PHE A 266 26.95 11.69 3.27
N LEU A 267 27.03 12.42 4.39
CA LEU A 267 25.98 12.46 5.41
C LEU A 267 24.67 13.05 4.87
N GLY A 268 24.75 14.10 4.05
CA GLY A 268 23.60 14.67 3.34
C GLY A 268 22.94 13.66 2.40
N TRP A 269 23.74 12.87 1.68
CA TRP A 269 23.25 11.79 0.84
C TRP A 269 22.56 10.68 1.68
N VAL A 270 23.14 10.27 2.80
CA VAL A 270 22.53 9.27 3.72
C VAL A 270 21.18 9.78 4.26
N SER A 271 21.11 11.06 4.70
CA SER A 271 19.85 11.67 5.13
C SER A 271 18.80 11.64 4.03
N SER A 272 19.20 11.88 2.78
CA SER A 272 18.31 11.84 1.62
C SER A 272 17.73 10.45 1.34
N LEU A 273 18.43 9.36 1.70
CA LEU A 273 17.90 7.99 1.58
C LEU A 273 16.66 7.79 2.45
N ILE A 274 16.63 8.36 3.64
CA ILE A 274 15.51 8.26 4.60
C ILE A 274 14.29 8.97 4.03
N ASN A 275 14.48 10.19 3.50
CA ASN A 275 13.41 10.95 2.85
C ASN A 275 12.89 10.26 1.59
N ALA A 276 13.78 9.69 0.77
CA ALA A 276 13.41 8.92 -0.41
C ALA A 276 12.58 7.70 -0.04
N ALA A 277 12.94 6.98 1.03
CA ALA A 277 12.18 5.84 1.50
C ALA A 277 10.75 6.23 1.94
N PHE A 278 10.62 7.31 2.71
CA PHE A 278 9.31 7.85 3.06
C PHE A 278 8.47 8.18 1.81
N THR A 279 9.09 8.82 0.82
CA THR A 279 8.43 9.19 -0.44
C THR A 279 7.95 7.98 -1.23
N TYR A 280 8.62 6.83 -1.12
CA TYR A 280 8.24 5.58 -1.78
C TYR A 280 7.24 4.74 -1.00
N GLN A 281 6.88 5.11 0.23
CA GLN A 281 5.92 4.37 1.05
C GLN A 281 4.59 4.22 0.32
N GLY A 282 3.95 3.06 0.50
CA GLY A 282 2.70 2.71 -0.18
C GLY A 282 2.88 1.97 -1.52
N THR A 283 4.11 1.69 -1.97
CA THR A 283 4.33 0.82 -3.15
C THR A 283 3.78 -0.59 -2.93
N GLU A 284 3.70 -1.03 -1.69
CA GLU A 284 3.13 -2.30 -1.22
C GLU A 284 1.59 -2.35 -1.19
N LEU A 285 0.89 -1.25 -1.55
CA LEU A 285 -0.58 -1.20 -1.60
C LEU A 285 -1.21 -2.25 -2.52
N VAL A 286 -0.48 -2.66 -3.54
CA VAL A 286 -0.87 -3.80 -4.39
C VAL A 286 -1.15 -5.05 -3.56
N GLY A 287 -0.39 -5.27 -2.47
CA GLY A 287 -0.62 -6.36 -1.54
C GLY A 287 -1.87 -6.20 -0.68
N ILE A 288 -2.27 -4.97 -0.33
CA ILE A 288 -3.48 -4.71 0.46
C ILE A 288 -4.73 -4.95 -0.38
N THR A 289 -4.73 -4.42 -1.61
CA THR A 289 -5.87 -4.48 -2.52
C THR A 289 -6.06 -5.86 -3.17
N ALA A 290 -5.10 -6.78 -3.01
CA ALA A 290 -5.12 -8.09 -3.65
C ALA A 290 -6.37 -8.92 -3.32
N GLY A 291 -6.83 -8.89 -2.06
CA GLY A 291 -8.02 -9.59 -1.62
C GLY A 291 -9.34 -8.97 -2.12
N GLU A 292 -9.33 -7.72 -2.58
CA GLU A 292 -10.48 -7.01 -3.13
C GLU A 292 -10.46 -6.95 -4.67
N ALA A 293 -9.40 -7.49 -5.30
CA ALA A 293 -9.25 -7.56 -6.75
C ALA A 293 -10.29 -8.51 -7.38
N ALA A 294 -10.99 -8.06 -8.41
CA ALA A 294 -11.95 -8.89 -9.13
C ALA A 294 -11.27 -10.07 -9.85
N ASN A 295 -10.09 -9.85 -10.45
CA ASN A 295 -9.25 -10.90 -11.02
C ASN A 295 -7.78 -10.68 -10.61
N PRO A 296 -7.35 -11.24 -9.46
CA PRO A 296 -6.01 -10.98 -8.94
C PRO A 296 -4.89 -11.52 -9.83
N ARG A 297 -5.07 -12.69 -10.47
CA ARG A 297 -4.03 -13.33 -11.30
C ARG A 297 -3.63 -12.49 -12.53
N LYS A 298 -4.52 -11.64 -13.05
CA LYS A 298 -4.21 -10.73 -14.16
C LYS A 298 -3.91 -9.31 -13.72
N ALA A 299 -4.65 -8.79 -12.73
CA ALA A 299 -4.52 -7.40 -12.29
C ALA A 299 -3.21 -7.15 -11.52
N LEU A 300 -2.82 -8.06 -10.62
CA LEU A 300 -1.64 -7.85 -9.78
C LEU A 300 -0.31 -7.82 -10.55
N PRO A 301 0.01 -8.77 -11.47
CA PRO A 301 1.25 -8.70 -12.23
C PRO A 301 1.39 -7.40 -13.04
N ARG A 302 0.28 -6.89 -13.59
CA ARG A 302 0.27 -5.63 -14.34
C ARG A 302 0.49 -4.43 -13.41
N ALA A 303 -0.16 -4.41 -12.25
CA ALA A 303 0.03 -3.36 -11.25
C ALA A 303 1.49 -3.30 -10.75
N ILE A 304 2.12 -4.44 -10.50
CA ILE A 304 3.53 -4.54 -10.08
C ILE A 304 4.46 -3.93 -11.13
N LYS A 305 4.25 -4.23 -12.42
CA LYS A 305 5.03 -3.63 -13.51
C LYS A 305 4.87 -2.11 -13.58
N LYS A 306 3.69 -1.58 -13.30
CA LYS A 306 3.43 -0.12 -13.27
C LYS A 306 4.17 0.60 -12.15
N VAL A 307 4.50 -0.07 -11.04
CA VAL A 307 5.32 0.52 -9.97
C VAL A 307 6.69 0.99 -10.50
N VAL A 308 7.32 0.23 -11.41
CA VAL A 308 8.60 0.62 -12.04
C VAL A 308 8.45 1.91 -12.85
N VAL A 309 7.40 1.99 -13.67
CA VAL A 309 7.11 3.21 -14.46
C VAL A 309 6.91 4.41 -13.54
N ARG A 310 6.16 4.21 -12.44
CA ARG A 310 5.98 5.24 -11.41
C ARG A 310 7.30 5.74 -10.85
N ILE A 311 8.18 4.84 -10.43
CA ILE A 311 9.50 5.19 -9.88
C ILE A 311 10.29 6.03 -10.90
N LEU A 312 10.41 5.55 -12.12
CA LEU A 312 11.23 6.21 -13.12
C LEU A 312 10.65 7.55 -13.59
N VAL A 313 9.37 7.60 -13.92
CA VAL A 313 8.74 8.78 -14.52
C VAL A 313 8.38 9.83 -13.47
N PHE A 314 7.66 9.43 -12.41
CA PHE A 314 7.10 10.42 -11.48
C PHE A 314 8.06 10.82 -10.36
N TYR A 315 9.01 9.98 -9.99
CA TYR A 315 9.98 10.33 -8.95
C TYR A 315 11.30 10.82 -9.55
N ILE A 316 11.96 9.97 -10.32
CA ILE A 316 13.30 10.27 -10.82
C ILE A 316 13.30 11.41 -11.83
N LEU A 317 12.39 11.38 -12.82
CA LEU A 317 12.34 12.41 -13.85
C LEU A 317 11.84 13.75 -13.29
N SER A 318 10.87 13.76 -12.37
CA SER A 318 10.43 14.99 -11.69
C SER A 318 11.56 15.59 -10.86
N LEU A 319 12.27 14.76 -10.06
CA LEU A 319 13.40 15.22 -9.25
C LEU A 319 14.56 15.75 -10.13
N PHE A 320 14.80 15.11 -11.27
CA PHE A 320 15.80 15.60 -12.23
C PHE A 320 15.47 17.01 -12.72
N PHE A 321 14.22 17.25 -13.16
CA PHE A 321 13.82 18.56 -13.63
C PHE A 321 13.76 19.60 -12.50
N ILE A 322 13.28 19.23 -11.32
CA ILE A 322 13.33 20.10 -10.14
C ILE A 322 14.78 20.52 -9.85
N GLY A 323 15.72 19.58 -9.86
CA GLY A 323 17.14 19.87 -9.66
C GLY A 323 17.76 20.76 -10.74
N LEU A 324 17.15 20.88 -11.93
CA LEU A 324 17.57 21.85 -12.96
C LEU A 324 16.94 23.23 -12.75
N LEU A 325 15.76 23.32 -12.11
CA LEU A 325 14.97 24.55 -11.97
C LEU A 325 15.15 25.24 -10.62
N VAL A 326 15.49 24.48 -9.57
CA VAL A 326 15.59 25.00 -8.19
C VAL A 326 17.04 24.82 -7.70
N PRO A 327 17.73 25.90 -7.35
CA PRO A 327 19.05 25.81 -6.75
C PRO A 327 18.94 25.26 -5.32
N TYR A 328 19.87 24.43 -4.89
CA TYR A 328 19.82 23.80 -3.57
C TYR A 328 19.92 24.79 -2.40
N ASN A 329 20.41 25.99 -2.63
CA ASN A 329 20.51 27.08 -1.64
C ASN A 329 19.35 28.06 -1.70
N ASP A 330 18.21 27.68 -2.31
CA ASP A 330 17.00 28.50 -2.26
C ASP A 330 16.46 28.58 -0.81
N PRO A 331 16.29 29.79 -0.24
CA PRO A 331 15.87 29.94 1.17
C PRO A 331 14.52 29.29 1.49
N LYS A 332 13.67 29.09 0.48
CA LYS A 332 12.35 28.46 0.66
C LYS A 332 12.44 26.97 0.92
N LEU A 333 13.53 26.29 0.51
CA LEU A 333 13.71 24.85 0.68
C LEU A 333 13.89 24.43 2.13
N ASP A 334 14.51 25.29 2.95
CA ASP A 334 14.92 25.00 4.35
C ASP A 334 14.03 25.75 5.37
N SER A 335 12.85 26.22 4.93
CA SER A 335 11.91 26.87 5.84
C SER A 335 11.32 25.81 6.79
N ASP A 336 11.38 26.09 8.11
CA ASP A 336 10.86 25.22 9.21
C ASP A 336 9.34 24.95 9.14
N GLY A 337 8.67 25.46 8.12
CA GLY A 337 7.25 25.29 7.90
C GLY A 337 6.95 24.28 6.80
N ILE A 338 6.11 23.30 7.12
CA ILE A 338 5.51 22.41 6.12
C ILE A 338 4.44 23.21 5.38
N PHE A 339 4.87 24.21 4.64
CA PHE A 339 4.02 24.97 3.76
C PHE A 339 4.19 24.45 2.32
N VAL A 340 3.11 24.46 1.58
CA VAL A 340 3.14 24.12 0.15
C VAL A 340 4.08 25.06 -0.61
N SER A 341 4.28 26.30 -0.13
CA SER A 341 5.26 27.25 -0.65
C SER A 341 6.73 26.79 -0.57
N SER A 342 7.07 25.88 0.33
CA SER A 342 8.39 25.24 0.40
C SER A 342 8.52 24.00 -0.48
N SER A 343 7.44 23.60 -1.16
CA SER A 343 7.50 22.51 -2.14
C SER A 343 8.39 22.88 -3.31
N PRO A 344 9.41 22.07 -3.65
CA PRO A 344 10.26 22.34 -4.81
C PRO A 344 9.50 22.43 -6.14
N PHE A 345 8.37 21.76 -6.26
CA PHE A 345 7.47 21.92 -7.39
C PHE A 345 6.91 23.34 -7.46
N MET A 346 6.42 23.88 -6.34
CA MET A 346 5.86 25.21 -6.26
C MET A 346 6.93 26.26 -6.51
N ILE A 347 8.11 26.12 -5.86
CA ILE A 347 9.25 27.02 -6.04
C ILE A 347 9.66 27.08 -7.52
N SER A 348 9.70 25.94 -8.22
CA SER A 348 10.06 25.91 -9.65
C SER A 348 9.05 26.63 -10.53
N ILE A 349 7.76 26.55 -10.21
CA ILE A 349 6.68 27.22 -10.92
C ILE A 349 6.71 28.75 -10.65
N GLU A 350 6.87 29.16 -9.41
CA GLU A 350 6.98 30.56 -9.02
C GLU A 350 8.20 31.24 -9.66
N ASN A 351 9.36 30.58 -9.61
CA ASN A 351 10.60 31.07 -10.20
C ASN A 351 10.53 31.21 -11.73
N SER A 352 9.58 30.52 -12.40
CA SER A 352 9.33 30.70 -13.83
C SER A 352 8.55 31.97 -14.19
N GLY A 353 8.05 32.71 -13.18
CA GLY A 353 7.30 33.97 -13.36
C GLY A 353 5.85 33.79 -13.84
N THR A 354 5.30 32.58 -13.83
CA THR A 354 3.90 32.33 -14.22
C THR A 354 2.95 32.78 -13.10
N LYS A 355 1.90 33.54 -13.43
CA LYS A 355 0.98 34.13 -12.42
C LYS A 355 -0.14 33.19 -11.98
N VAL A 356 -0.66 32.35 -12.87
CA VAL A 356 -1.85 31.52 -12.65
C VAL A 356 -1.50 30.07 -12.32
N LEU A 357 -0.37 29.59 -12.81
CA LEU A 357 0.02 28.20 -12.64
C LEU A 357 0.25 27.78 -11.18
N PRO A 358 0.77 28.65 -10.26
CA PRO A 358 0.85 28.34 -8.83
C PRO A 358 -0.51 27.98 -8.21
N ASP A 359 -1.57 28.73 -8.51
CA ASP A 359 -2.92 28.47 -7.98
C ASP A 359 -3.48 27.14 -8.50
N ILE A 360 -3.31 26.87 -9.80
CA ILE A 360 -3.73 25.58 -10.40
C ILE A 360 -2.96 24.43 -9.76
N PHE A 361 -1.65 24.58 -9.60
CA PHE A 361 -0.84 23.51 -9.01
C PHE A 361 -1.17 23.30 -7.54
N ASN A 362 -1.43 24.36 -6.77
CA ASN A 362 -1.88 24.23 -5.38
C ASN A 362 -3.24 23.52 -5.27
N ALA A 363 -4.17 23.75 -6.20
CA ALA A 363 -5.41 22.99 -6.27
C ALA A 363 -5.17 21.49 -6.57
N VAL A 364 -4.20 21.16 -7.44
CA VAL A 364 -3.78 19.76 -7.67
C VAL A 364 -3.17 19.17 -6.42
N VAL A 365 -2.36 19.92 -5.68
CA VAL A 365 -1.77 19.49 -4.40
C VAL A 365 -2.88 19.18 -3.40
N LEU A 366 -3.89 20.06 -3.25
CA LEU A 366 -5.05 19.85 -2.38
C LEU A 366 -5.77 18.53 -2.71
N ILE A 367 -6.09 18.31 -3.98
CA ILE A 367 -6.76 17.09 -4.46
C ILE A 367 -5.87 15.86 -4.20
N THR A 368 -4.56 16.00 -4.38
CA THR A 368 -3.58 14.92 -4.15
C THR A 368 -3.55 14.49 -2.69
N ILE A 369 -3.52 15.46 -1.76
CA ILE A 369 -3.48 15.21 -0.31
C ILE A 369 -4.83 14.66 0.16
N LEU A 370 -5.95 15.17 -0.39
CA LEU A 370 -7.29 14.64 -0.10
C LEU A 370 -7.40 13.13 -0.45
N SER A 371 -6.90 12.74 -1.62
CA SER A 371 -6.84 11.35 -2.02
C SER A 371 -5.91 10.51 -1.13
N ALA A 372 -4.74 11.05 -0.74
CA ALA A 372 -3.84 10.37 0.18
C ALA A 372 -4.52 10.13 1.53
N GLY A 373 -5.16 11.15 2.11
CA GLY A 373 -5.93 11.03 3.35
C GLY A 373 -7.06 10.01 3.27
N ASN A 374 -7.80 9.97 2.15
CA ASN A 374 -8.83 8.96 1.89
C ASN A 374 -8.23 7.55 1.84
N SER A 375 -7.10 7.39 1.16
CA SER A 375 -6.39 6.12 1.06
C SER A 375 -5.83 5.65 2.40
N ASN A 376 -5.39 6.56 3.28
CA ASN A 376 -4.88 6.22 4.61
C ASN A 376 -5.95 5.53 5.48
N VAL A 377 -7.18 6.07 5.50
CA VAL A 377 -8.31 5.44 6.20
C VAL A 377 -8.70 4.11 5.56
N TYR A 378 -8.73 4.06 4.23
CA TYR A 378 -8.99 2.82 3.49
C TYR A 378 -7.98 1.73 3.87
N ILE A 379 -6.69 2.02 3.77
CA ILE A 379 -5.61 1.07 4.03
C ILE A 379 -5.63 0.62 5.50
N GLY A 380 -5.62 1.58 6.43
CA GLY A 380 -5.62 1.28 7.86
C GLY A 380 -6.81 0.39 8.26
N SER A 381 -8.00 0.68 7.76
CA SER A 381 -9.18 -0.13 8.03
C SER A 381 -9.09 -1.56 7.49
N ARG A 382 -8.47 -1.79 6.31
CA ARG A 382 -8.28 -3.14 5.74
C ARG A 382 -7.22 -3.94 6.47
N VAL A 383 -6.15 -3.28 6.92
CA VAL A 383 -5.13 -3.92 7.76
C VAL A 383 -5.74 -4.38 9.09
N LEU A 384 -6.49 -3.51 9.77
CA LEU A 384 -7.14 -3.84 11.04
C LEU A 384 -8.20 -4.94 10.89
N TYR A 385 -9.00 -4.88 9.83
CA TYR A 385 -9.94 -5.94 9.45
C TYR A 385 -9.23 -7.28 9.23
N SER A 386 -8.12 -7.27 8.49
CA SER A 386 -7.34 -8.48 8.21
C SER A 386 -6.74 -9.08 9.49
N LEU A 387 -6.22 -8.26 10.39
CA LEU A 387 -5.75 -8.70 11.70
C LEU A 387 -6.87 -9.40 12.49
N SER A 388 -8.07 -8.82 12.50
CA SER A 388 -9.24 -9.40 13.19
C SER A 388 -9.68 -10.72 12.53
N LYS A 389 -9.69 -10.79 11.20
CA LYS A 389 -10.05 -12.01 10.47
C LYS A 389 -9.07 -13.16 10.74
N ASN A 390 -7.79 -12.85 10.92
CA ASN A 390 -6.73 -13.82 11.24
C ASN A 390 -6.55 -14.06 12.74
N SER A 391 -7.52 -13.68 13.56
CA SER A 391 -7.51 -13.87 15.03
C SER A 391 -6.35 -13.17 15.76
N LEU A 392 -5.80 -12.12 15.16
CA LEU A 392 -4.73 -11.28 15.71
C LEU A 392 -5.26 -9.98 16.34
N ALA A 393 -6.55 -9.68 16.16
CA ALA A 393 -7.25 -8.54 16.75
C ALA A 393 -8.67 -8.92 17.18
N PRO A 394 -9.36 -8.10 18.00
CA PRO A 394 -10.72 -8.39 18.47
C PRO A 394 -11.70 -8.64 17.32
N ARG A 395 -12.57 -9.65 17.46
CA ARG A 395 -13.48 -10.13 16.41
C ARG A 395 -14.48 -9.09 15.90
N PHE A 396 -14.89 -8.11 16.72
CA PHE A 396 -15.84 -7.08 16.29
C PHE A 396 -15.30 -6.20 15.14
N LEU A 397 -13.96 -6.06 15.03
CA LEU A 397 -13.32 -5.29 13.96
C LEU A 397 -13.44 -5.95 12.58
N SER A 398 -13.76 -7.25 12.52
CA SER A 398 -14.03 -7.95 11.25
C SER A 398 -15.50 -7.85 10.80
N ASN A 399 -16.36 -7.18 11.56
CA ASN A 399 -17.75 -6.99 11.17
C ASN A 399 -17.85 -6.07 9.95
N VAL A 400 -18.57 -6.51 8.92
CA VAL A 400 -18.78 -5.77 7.69
C VAL A 400 -20.25 -5.47 7.44
N THR A 401 -20.52 -4.33 6.78
CA THR A 401 -21.87 -3.98 6.32
C THR A 401 -22.31 -4.90 5.17
N ARG A 402 -23.59 -4.82 4.75
CA ARG A 402 -24.09 -5.50 3.53
C ARG A 402 -23.27 -5.12 2.27
N GLY A 403 -22.68 -3.94 2.26
CA GLY A 403 -21.79 -3.46 1.20
C GLY A 403 -20.37 -4.04 1.23
N GLY A 404 -19.98 -4.76 2.30
CA GLY A 404 -18.63 -5.30 2.50
C GLY A 404 -17.66 -4.28 3.11
N VAL A 405 -18.15 -3.28 3.85
CA VAL A 405 -17.32 -2.24 4.49
C VAL A 405 -17.09 -2.60 5.96
N PRO A 406 -15.83 -2.69 6.43
CA PRO A 406 -15.50 -2.98 7.83
C PRO A 406 -15.61 -1.71 8.69
N TYR A 407 -16.82 -1.31 9.02
CA TYR A 407 -17.13 -0.01 9.61
C TYR A 407 -16.47 0.25 10.97
N PHE A 408 -16.33 -0.76 11.83
CA PHE A 408 -15.61 -0.61 13.09
C PHE A 408 -14.12 -0.35 12.87
N SER A 409 -13.51 -1.03 11.90
CA SER A 409 -12.12 -0.80 11.53
C SER A 409 -11.92 0.58 10.90
N VAL A 410 -12.89 1.08 10.12
CA VAL A 410 -12.88 2.44 9.56
C VAL A 410 -12.91 3.47 10.70
N LEU A 411 -13.86 3.35 11.63
CA LEU A 411 -13.98 4.26 12.76
C LEU A 411 -12.74 4.24 13.66
N SER A 412 -12.24 3.04 14.00
CA SER A 412 -11.03 2.90 14.82
C SER A 412 -9.81 3.57 14.19
N THR A 413 -9.67 3.49 12.86
CA THR A 413 -8.58 4.17 12.13
C THR A 413 -8.80 5.67 12.11
N SER A 414 -10.04 6.12 11.85
CA SER A 414 -10.38 7.54 11.72
C SER A 414 -10.21 8.33 13.01
N VAL A 415 -10.42 7.72 14.19
CA VAL A 415 -10.23 8.38 15.50
C VAL A 415 -8.83 8.97 15.65
N PHE A 416 -7.80 8.31 15.11
CA PHE A 416 -6.43 8.83 15.14
C PHE A 416 -6.25 10.13 14.34
N GLY A 417 -7.18 10.46 13.44
CA GLY A 417 -7.18 11.74 12.74
C GLY A 417 -7.24 12.95 13.66
N PHE A 418 -7.79 12.79 14.89
CA PHE A 418 -7.79 13.85 15.90
C PHE A 418 -6.39 14.23 16.41
N LEU A 419 -5.36 13.39 16.19
CA LEU A 419 -3.99 13.78 16.44
C LEU A 419 -3.53 14.97 15.59
N ALA A 420 -4.23 15.28 14.49
CA ALA A 420 -3.98 16.48 13.69
C ALA A 420 -4.14 17.78 14.52
N PHE A 421 -4.91 17.76 15.61
CA PHE A 421 -5.05 18.92 16.51
C PHE A 421 -3.74 19.27 17.26
N LEU A 422 -2.79 18.36 17.36
CA LEU A 422 -1.47 18.65 17.90
C LEU A 422 -0.74 19.72 17.09
N GLU A 423 -1.10 19.86 15.80
CA GLU A 423 -0.57 20.87 14.90
C GLU A 423 -1.16 22.27 15.08
N VAL A 424 -2.27 22.39 15.82
CA VAL A 424 -2.93 23.67 16.08
C VAL A 424 -2.22 24.45 17.21
N SER A 425 -1.43 23.76 18.05
CA SER A 425 -0.75 24.36 19.20
C SER A 425 0.62 24.96 18.84
N ALA A 426 1.11 25.88 19.66
CA ALA A 426 2.46 26.40 19.57
C ALA A 426 3.48 25.25 19.76
N GLY A 427 4.37 25.04 18.79
CA GLY A 427 5.30 23.89 18.78
C GLY A 427 4.89 22.77 17.80
N SER A 428 3.90 23.03 16.95
CA SER A 428 3.32 22.12 15.96
C SER A 428 4.34 21.37 15.09
N GLY A 429 5.40 22.02 14.61
CA GLY A 429 6.40 21.40 13.76
C GLY A 429 7.13 20.21 14.41
N LYS A 430 7.31 20.21 15.73
CA LYS A 430 7.91 19.08 16.45
C LYS A 430 6.99 17.86 16.46
N ALA A 431 5.70 18.07 16.74
CA ALA A 431 4.71 16.98 16.73
C ALA A 431 4.59 16.34 15.35
N PHE A 432 4.56 17.15 14.30
CA PHE A 432 4.57 16.66 12.93
C PHE A 432 5.80 15.78 12.64
N ASN A 433 7.00 16.25 12.95
CA ASN A 433 8.23 15.50 12.71
C ASN A 433 8.27 14.17 13.48
N TRP A 434 7.74 14.14 14.71
CA TRP A 434 7.63 12.91 15.49
C TRP A 434 6.69 11.90 14.81
N LEU A 435 5.50 12.35 14.41
CA LEU A 435 4.55 11.49 13.68
C LEU A 435 5.15 11.00 12.36
N LEU A 436 5.84 11.86 11.62
CA LEU A 436 6.52 11.52 10.38
C LEU A 436 7.58 10.42 10.58
N ASN A 437 8.43 10.56 11.60
CA ASN A 437 9.46 9.57 11.92
C ASN A 437 8.85 8.21 12.29
N ILE A 438 7.79 8.20 13.11
CA ILE A 438 7.09 6.96 13.48
C ILE A 438 6.52 6.27 12.24
N THR A 439 5.91 7.02 11.32
CA THR A 439 5.29 6.46 10.12
C THR A 439 6.33 5.91 9.15
N GLY A 440 7.42 6.64 8.93
CA GLY A 440 8.49 6.25 7.99
C GLY A 440 9.14 4.93 8.38
N VAL A 441 9.50 4.78 9.65
CA VAL A 441 10.18 3.56 10.15
C VAL A 441 9.27 2.35 10.13
N ALA A 442 7.97 2.51 10.39
CA ALA A 442 7.03 1.40 10.30
C ALA A 442 6.94 0.83 8.86
N GLY A 443 7.08 1.68 7.84
CA GLY A 443 7.19 1.24 6.44
C GLY A 443 8.41 0.37 6.19
N PHE A 444 9.57 0.73 6.74
CA PHE A 444 10.78 -0.08 6.63
C PHE A 444 10.61 -1.48 7.22
N PHE A 445 9.97 -1.60 8.39
CA PHE A 445 9.68 -2.91 8.98
C PHE A 445 8.77 -3.75 8.09
N ALA A 446 7.73 -3.15 7.51
CA ALA A 446 6.87 -3.86 6.58
C ALA A 446 7.66 -4.40 5.38
N TRP A 447 8.52 -3.59 4.77
CA TRP A 447 9.35 -4.01 3.63
C TRP A 447 10.39 -5.07 4.00
N LEU A 448 10.98 -4.96 5.19
CA LEU A 448 11.92 -5.96 5.71
C LEU A 448 11.23 -7.31 5.89
N LEU A 449 10.05 -7.31 6.51
CA LEU A 449 9.28 -8.52 6.76
C LEU A 449 8.69 -9.10 5.47
N ILE A 450 8.34 -8.29 4.46
CA ILE A 450 7.99 -8.76 3.11
C ILE A 450 9.16 -9.54 2.50
N SER A 451 10.37 -8.96 2.55
CA SER A 451 11.56 -9.59 1.99
C SER A 451 11.94 -10.89 2.71
N PHE A 452 11.87 -10.91 4.04
CA PHE A 452 12.09 -12.12 4.83
C PHE A 452 11.01 -13.19 4.59
N SER A 453 9.74 -12.78 4.48
CA SER A 453 8.64 -13.69 4.15
C SER A 453 8.87 -14.35 2.79
N HIS A 454 9.34 -13.58 1.80
CA HIS A 454 9.64 -14.10 0.47
C HIS A 454 10.81 -15.11 0.50
N ILE A 455 11.87 -14.86 1.24
CA ILE A 455 12.98 -15.81 1.41
C ILE A 455 12.45 -17.13 1.97
N ARG A 456 11.60 -17.06 2.99
CA ARG A 456 10.99 -18.25 3.61
C ARG A 456 9.99 -18.94 2.69
N PHE A 457 9.19 -18.18 1.93
CA PHE A 457 8.31 -18.70 0.89
C PHE A 457 9.09 -19.49 -0.14
N MET A 458 10.18 -18.95 -0.68
CA MET A 458 11.04 -19.64 -1.65
C MET A 458 11.64 -20.93 -1.09
N GLN A 459 12.06 -20.95 0.18
CA GLN A 459 12.54 -22.15 0.84
C GLN A 459 11.43 -23.20 1.01
N ALA A 460 10.21 -22.77 1.34
CA ALA A 460 9.07 -23.65 1.56
C ALA A 460 8.57 -24.29 0.27
N ILE A 461 8.40 -23.54 -0.83
CA ILE A 461 8.01 -24.10 -2.14
C ILE A 461 9.05 -25.07 -2.66
N ARG A 462 10.35 -24.74 -2.54
CA ARG A 462 11.45 -25.65 -2.92
C ARG A 462 11.41 -26.97 -2.14
N LYS A 463 11.15 -26.90 -0.82
CA LYS A 463 11.05 -28.09 0.02
C LYS A 463 9.88 -29.00 -0.35
N ARG A 464 8.78 -28.42 -0.87
CA ARG A 464 7.60 -29.15 -1.35
C ARG A 464 7.71 -29.62 -2.81
N GLY A 465 8.82 -29.37 -3.49
CA GLY A 465 9.03 -29.76 -4.89
C GLY A 465 8.23 -28.91 -5.89
N ILE A 466 7.65 -27.76 -5.46
CA ILE A 466 6.94 -26.85 -6.36
C ILE A 466 7.96 -26.06 -7.15
N SER A 467 7.88 -26.15 -8.49
CA SER A 467 8.74 -25.37 -9.37
C SER A 467 8.40 -23.89 -9.30
N ARG A 468 9.41 -23.05 -9.34
CA ARG A 468 9.20 -21.60 -9.47
C ARG A 468 8.58 -21.22 -10.81
N ASP A 469 8.69 -22.08 -11.82
CA ASP A 469 8.08 -21.87 -13.13
C ASP A 469 6.54 -21.99 -13.09
N ASP A 470 6.00 -22.65 -12.06
CA ASP A 470 4.57 -22.81 -11.83
C ASP A 470 3.93 -21.58 -11.16
N LEU A 471 4.72 -20.58 -10.79
CA LEU A 471 4.20 -19.35 -10.18
C LEU A 471 3.48 -18.50 -11.24
N PRO A 472 2.29 -17.93 -10.93
CA PRO A 472 1.55 -17.05 -11.84
C PRO A 472 2.34 -15.80 -12.25
N TYR A 473 3.26 -15.36 -11.40
CA TYR A 473 4.21 -14.29 -11.65
C TYR A 473 5.59 -14.71 -11.18
N LYS A 474 6.57 -14.60 -12.05
CA LYS A 474 7.98 -14.92 -11.78
C LYS A 474 8.83 -13.66 -11.91
N ALA A 475 9.35 -13.17 -10.79
CA ALA A 475 10.24 -12.02 -10.77
C ALA A 475 11.66 -12.40 -11.22
N GLN A 476 12.36 -11.46 -11.84
CA GLN A 476 13.75 -11.69 -12.24
C GLN A 476 14.69 -11.62 -11.04
N MET A 477 15.85 -12.29 -11.11
CA MET A 477 16.93 -12.24 -10.13
C MET A 477 16.55 -12.66 -8.69
N MET A 478 15.46 -13.41 -8.49
CA MET A 478 15.13 -13.95 -7.17
C MET A 478 15.95 -15.24 -6.90
N PRO A 479 16.39 -15.47 -5.67
CA PRO A 479 16.12 -14.72 -4.42
C PRO A 479 17.10 -13.57 -4.13
N PHE A 480 18.03 -13.25 -5.02
CA PHE A 480 19.05 -12.19 -4.79
C PHE A 480 18.41 -10.85 -4.38
N LEU A 481 17.36 -10.42 -5.08
CA LEU A 481 16.68 -9.14 -4.79
C LEU A 481 16.08 -9.12 -3.37
N ALA A 482 15.58 -10.25 -2.86
CA ALA A 482 15.04 -10.31 -1.50
C ALA A 482 16.15 -10.15 -0.44
N TYR A 483 17.33 -10.75 -0.64
CA TYR A 483 18.50 -10.55 0.25
C TYR A 483 19.03 -9.12 0.16
N TYR A 484 19.14 -8.58 -1.06
CA TYR A 484 19.54 -7.20 -1.32
C TYR A 484 18.66 -6.20 -0.56
N ALA A 485 17.34 -6.30 -0.74
CA ALA A 485 16.38 -5.44 -0.04
C ALA A 485 16.49 -5.61 1.48
N SER A 486 16.56 -6.83 1.99
CA SER A 486 16.66 -7.09 3.42
C SER A 486 17.90 -6.46 4.04
N PHE A 487 19.05 -6.55 3.37
CA PHE A 487 20.31 -5.99 3.86
C PHE A 487 20.25 -4.46 3.91
N PHE A 488 19.86 -3.82 2.82
CA PHE A 488 19.87 -2.35 2.77
C PHE A 488 18.80 -1.72 3.63
N ILE A 489 17.60 -2.32 3.72
CA ILE A 489 16.55 -1.82 4.62
C ILE A 489 16.98 -1.95 6.08
N ALA A 490 17.55 -3.09 6.48
CA ALA A 490 18.07 -3.27 7.84
C ALA A 490 19.17 -2.24 8.15
N LEU A 491 20.09 -2.01 7.22
CA LEU A 491 21.14 -0.99 7.36
C LEU A 491 20.53 0.41 7.55
N ILE A 492 19.56 0.81 6.71
CA ILE A 492 18.91 2.13 6.80
C ILE A 492 18.17 2.27 8.13
N VAL A 493 17.45 1.25 8.60
CA VAL A 493 16.78 1.26 9.91
C VAL A 493 17.77 1.49 11.06
N LEU A 494 18.97 0.95 10.97
CA LEU A 494 20.00 1.14 12.00
C LEU A 494 20.61 2.55 11.97
N ILE A 495 20.84 3.09 10.78
CA ILE A 495 21.56 4.37 10.62
C ILE A 495 20.64 5.60 10.55
N GLN A 496 19.31 5.43 10.45
CA GLN A 496 18.37 6.55 10.20
C GLN A 496 18.44 7.70 11.20
N GLY A 497 18.80 7.43 12.46
CA GLY A 497 18.91 8.43 13.52
C GLY A 497 20.31 8.97 13.71
N PHE A 498 21.24 8.83 12.73
CA PHE A 498 22.63 9.24 12.90
C PHE A 498 22.78 10.74 13.22
N THR A 499 21.85 11.59 12.75
CA THR A 499 21.84 13.03 13.02
C THR A 499 21.66 13.35 14.50
N ALA A 500 21.06 12.45 15.28
CA ALA A 500 20.88 12.63 16.72
C ALA A 500 22.20 12.46 17.53
N PHE A 501 23.24 11.90 16.92
CA PHE A 501 24.53 11.65 17.58
C PHE A 501 25.56 12.74 17.32
N ALA A 502 25.38 13.58 16.31
CA ALA A 502 26.39 14.54 15.86
C ALA A 502 25.78 15.92 15.50
N PRO A 503 26.46 17.05 15.78
CA PRO A 503 27.79 17.14 16.40
C PRO A 503 27.77 16.89 17.92
N THR A 504 26.62 17.00 18.58
CA THR A 504 26.37 16.72 19.98
C THR A 504 25.17 15.82 20.12
N PHE A 505 25.20 14.86 21.06
CA PHE A 505 24.07 13.96 21.27
C PHE A 505 22.80 14.73 21.65
N GLN A 506 21.75 14.54 20.85
CA GLN A 506 20.43 15.13 21.03
C GLN A 506 19.44 14.06 21.53
N PRO A 507 19.16 13.95 22.85
CA PRO A 507 18.33 12.88 23.38
C PRO A 507 16.91 12.85 22.80
N ILE A 508 16.33 14.03 22.55
CA ILE A 508 14.97 14.17 22.02
C ILE A 508 14.92 13.64 20.59
N ASP A 509 15.89 14.01 19.74
CA ASP A 509 15.94 13.58 18.34
C ASP A 509 16.29 12.10 18.23
N PHE A 510 17.12 11.58 19.15
CA PHE A 510 17.38 10.15 19.26
C PHE A 510 16.10 9.36 19.56
N VAL A 511 15.32 9.80 20.56
CA VAL A 511 14.04 9.16 20.87
C VAL A 511 13.08 9.27 19.69
N ALA A 512 12.99 10.43 19.06
CA ALA A 512 12.13 10.64 17.90
C ALA A 512 12.50 9.72 16.71
N ALA A 513 13.79 9.52 16.45
CA ALA A 513 14.26 8.67 15.37
C ALA A 513 14.05 7.17 15.66
N TYR A 514 14.31 6.73 16.88
CA TYR A 514 14.34 5.30 17.21
C TYR A 514 13.10 4.78 17.94
N ILE A 515 12.13 5.63 18.31
CA ILE A 515 10.91 5.24 19.03
C ILE A 515 10.14 4.10 18.34
N SER A 516 10.11 4.09 17.02
CA SER A 516 9.43 3.04 16.24
C SER A 516 10.12 1.68 16.36
N ILE A 517 11.44 1.66 16.53
CA ILE A 517 12.18 0.41 16.77
C ILE A 517 11.82 -0.14 18.14
N PHE A 518 11.83 0.72 19.18
CA PHE A 518 11.43 0.31 20.52
C PHE A 518 9.97 -0.14 20.56
N LEU A 519 9.08 0.57 19.85
CA LEU A 519 7.67 0.21 19.75
C LEU A 519 7.49 -1.16 19.03
N PHE A 520 8.22 -1.37 17.93
CA PHE A 520 8.21 -2.66 17.24
C PHE A 520 8.66 -3.80 18.14
N LEU A 521 9.76 -3.61 18.85
CA LEU A 521 10.28 -4.63 19.80
C LEU A 521 9.30 -4.89 20.95
N ALA A 522 8.71 -3.84 21.53
CA ALA A 522 7.74 -3.96 22.61
C ALA A 522 6.48 -4.73 22.16
N ILE A 523 5.92 -4.39 21.01
CA ILE A 523 4.77 -5.09 20.43
C ILE A 523 5.13 -6.54 20.10
N TRP A 524 6.29 -6.77 19.47
CA TRP A 524 6.73 -8.11 19.12
C TRP A 524 6.94 -9.01 20.34
N LEU A 525 7.62 -8.52 21.38
CA LEU A 525 7.82 -9.25 22.63
C LEU A 525 6.49 -9.55 23.33
N SER A 526 5.56 -8.58 23.34
CA SER A 526 4.22 -8.77 23.90
C SER A 526 3.48 -9.91 23.20
N PHE A 527 3.46 -9.92 21.87
CA PHE A 527 2.83 -10.99 21.10
C PHE A 527 3.61 -12.31 21.18
N GLN A 528 4.93 -12.27 21.28
CA GLN A 528 5.74 -13.47 21.45
C GLN A 528 5.40 -14.19 22.76
N VAL A 529 5.22 -13.41 23.85
CA VAL A 529 4.78 -13.93 25.16
C VAL A 529 3.32 -14.41 25.09
N TRP A 530 2.45 -13.62 24.47
CA TRP A 530 1.02 -13.93 24.37
C TRP A 530 0.74 -15.24 23.60
N PHE A 531 1.33 -15.38 22.42
CA PHE A 531 1.11 -16.58 21.59
C PHE A 531 1.96 -17.77 22.01
N LYS A 532 3.00 -17.58 22.84
CA LYS A 532 3.97 -18.63 23.21
C LYS A 532 4.48 -19.40 21.99
N CYS A 533 4.58 -18.70 20.86
CA CYS A 533 4.94 -19.31 19.58
C CYS A 533 6.46 -19.40 19.40
N ARG A 534 6.89 -20.18 18.41
CA ARG A 534 8.29 -20.20 17.97
C ARG A 534 8.63 -18.87 17.30
N LEU A 535 9.91 -18.48 17.40
CA LEU A 535 10.42 -17.28 16.72
C LEU A 535 10.18 -17.33 15.20
N LEU A 536 10.36 -18.53 14.62
CA LEU A 536 10.11 -18.81 13.21
C LEU A 536 9.47 -20.20 13.04
N TRP A 537 8.53 -20.32 12.11
CA TRP A 537 7.96 -21.61 11.72
C TRP A 537 9.03 -22.56 11.17
N LYS A 538 8.90 -23.86 11.40
CA LYS A 538 9.67 -24.84 10.64
C LYS A 538 9.16 -24.83 9.19
N LEU A 539 10.06 -25.04 8.21
CA LEU A 539 9.71 -25.03 6.79
C LEU A 539 8.62 -26.03 6.38
N GLN A 540 8.51 -27.14 7.13
CA GLN A 540 7.47 -28.16 6.90
C GLN A 540 6.09 -27.74 7.41
N ASP A 541 6.03 -26.84 8.41
CA ASP A 541 4.80 -26.41 9.08
C ASP A 541 4.20 -25.17 8.36
N ILE A 542 4.88 -24.63 7.34
CA ILE A 542 4.42 -23.48 6.56
C ILE A 542 3.24 -23.87 5.68
N ASP A 543 2.11 -23.19 5.86
CA ASP A 543 0.92 -23.36 5.03
C ASP A 543 1.04 -22.59 3.72
N ILE A 544 1.07 -23.31 2.59
CA ILE A 544 1.15 -22.75 1.23
C ILE A 544 -0.21 -22.92 0.50
N ASP A 545 -1.07 -23.81 0.96
CA ASP A 545 -2.24 -24.28 0.23
C ASP A 545 -3.52 -23.53 0.61
N SER A 546 -3.66 -23.06 1.85
CA SER A 546 -4.82 -22.26 2.27
C SER A 546 -4.97 -21.00 1.42
N ASP A 547 -6.18 -20.62 1.09
CA ASP A 547 -6.60 -19.52 0.21
C ASP A 547 -6.21 -19.71 -1.28
N ARG A 548 -5.21 -20.52 -1.59
CA ARG A 548 -4.83 -20.83 -2.97
C ARG A 548 -5.88 -21.70 -3.66
N ARG A 549 -6.31 -22.78 -3.00
CA ARG A 549 -7.32 -23.72 -3.55
C ARG A 549 -8.63 -23.04 -3.86
N GLN A 550 -9.12 -22.20 -2.96
CA GLN A 550 -10.35 -21.43 -3.18
C GLN A 550 -10.30 -20.53 -4.42
N ILE A 551 -9.11 -20.07 -4.79
CA ILE A 551 -8.91 -19.19 -5.95
C ILE A 551 -8.71 -20.02 -7.23
N GLU A 552 -8.15 -21.21 -7.14
CA GLU A 552 -8.02 -22.12 -8.29
C GLU A 552 -9.38 -22.65 -8.76
N GLU A 553 -10.33 -22.82 -7.84
CA GLU A 553 -11.70 -23.23 -8.13
C GLU A 553 -12.58 -22.13 -8.75
N LEU A 554 -12.18 -20.84 -8.59
CA LEU A 554 -12.92 -19.74 -9.17
C LEU A 554 -12.70 -19.62 -10.68
N VAL A 555 -13.75 -19.88 -11.45
CA VAL A 555 -13.76 -19.63 -12.89
C VAL A 555 -13.97 -18.13 -13.15
N TRP A 556 -12.96 -17.46 -13.71
CA TRP A 556 -13.00 -16.04 -14.04
C TRP A 556 -13.59 -15.84 -15.43
N ILE A 557 -14.87 -15.47 -15.50
CA ILE A 557 -15.52 -15.09 -16.77
C ILE A 557 -15.10 -13.64 -17.07
N GLU A 558 -14.26 -13.46 -18.08
CA GLU A 558 -13.92 -12.12 -18.56
C GLU A 558 -14.95 -11.67 -19.60
N PRO A 559 -15.50 -10.44 -19.47
CA PRO A 559 -16.22 -9.86 -20.59
C PRO A 559 -15.24 -9.66 -21.76
N GLU A 560 -15.56 -10.21 -22.90
CA GLU A 560 -14.77 -10.01 -24.12
C GLU A 560 -14.63 -8.51 -24.42
N CYS A 561 -13.40 -8.06 -24.69
CA CYS A 561 -13.14 -6.68 -25.12
C CYS A 561 -13.78 -6.43 -26.49
N LYS A 562 -14.97 -5.84 -26.52
CA LYS A 562 -15.78 -5.64 -27.73
C LYS A 562 -15.32 -4.46 -28.61
N THR A 563 -14.54 -3.50 -28.08
CA THR A 563 -14.15 -2.28 -28.81
C THR A 563 -12.65 -2.01 -28.81
N ARG A 564 -12.15 -1.35 -29.91
CA ARG A 564 -10.73 -0.93 -30.02
C ARG A 564 -10.32 0.01 -28.85
N TRP A 565 -11.22 0.89 -28.43
CA TRP A 565 -11.00 1.79 -27.31
C TRP A 565 -10.84 1.07 -25.96
N GLN A 566 -11.58 -0.02 -25.74
CA GLN A 566 -11.40 -0.85 -24.54
C GLN A 566 -10.03 -1.53 -24.52
N ARG A 567 -9.50 -1.96 -25.68
CA ARG A 567 -8.12 -2.52 -25.75
C ARG A 567 -7.06 -1.46 -25.45
N VAL A 568 -7.22 -0.24 -25.96
CA VAL A 568 -6.31 0.88 -25.64
C VAL A 568 -6.37 1.21 -24.15
N TRP A 569 -7.55 1.25 -23.57
CA TRP A 569 -7.72 1.45 -22.12
C TRP A 569 -7.14 0.29 -21.30
N ASP A 570 -7.28 -0.96 -21.73
CA ASP A 570 -6.69 -2.12 -21.04
C ASP A 570 -5.15 -2.13 -21.09
N VAL A 571 -4.56 -1.49 -22.09
CA VAL A 571 -3.10 -1.30 -22.16
C VAL A 571 -2.65 -0.13 -21.28
N LEU A 572 -3.42 0.95 -21.23
CA LEU A 572 -3.13 2.16 -20.44
C LEU A 572 -3.54 2.01 -18.97
N SER A 573 -4.58 1.26 -18.67
CA SER A 573 -5.04 0.93 -17.32
C SER A 573 -4.49 -0.41 -16.83
#